data_66dc6c31e9af08eef5db28928a205aed
#
_entry.id   66dc6c31e9af08eef5db28928a205aed
#
_cell.length_a   1.000
_cell.length_b   1.000
_cell.length_c   1.000
_cell.angle_alpha   90.00
_cell.angle_beta   90.00
_cell.angle_gamma   90.00
#
_symmetry.space_group_name_H-M   'P 1'
#
loop_
_entity.id
_entity.type
_entity.pdbx_description
1 polymer ?
#
loop_
_entity_poly.entity_id
_entity_poly.type
_entity_poly.pdbx_seq_one_letter_code
_entity_poly.pdbx_strand_id
1 'polypeptide(L)'
;PARHVGGDCYDVIDIGEDRLAITIGDVSGKGTPAAILMANVQAAVRVLSESRVPAAELITRVNRLVHGYTEDSVFITFFYSVLDTRTGELVYVNAGHNPPCILRADGRRDYLDRGGLVIGVMPNSEYEVGRATLHTGDDLVLYTDGVTEAENPENEMFGEERLEQLLTKHRHASAREIEERVYTSIKDFAAGASQTDDLTMVIVKMTSDSADEDTAEAPDSPRMAKGGSPAARGAPATGALWGPATANGSPEQVN
;
A
#
# COMPACT_ATOMS: atom_id res chain seq x y z
N PRO A 1 -0.42 11.72 -7.90
CA PRO A 1 -1.44 12.40 -7.09
C PRO A 1 -2.34 13.28 -7.96
N ALA A 2 -3.62 13.42 -7.56
CA ALA A 2 -4.59 14.28 -8.24
C ALA A 2 -4.23 15.76 -8.15
N ARG A 3 -3.38 16.12 -7.18
CA ARG A 3 -2.78 17.44 -6.99
C ARG A 3 -1.26 17.31 -6.86
N HIS A 4 -0.57 18.43 -6.67
CA HIS A 4 0.90 18.44 -6.51
C HIS A 4 1.40 17.62 -5.30
N VAL A 5 0.55 17.41 -4.28
CA VAL A 5 0.84 16.61 -3.08
C VAL A 5 -0.44 15.87 -2.70
N GLY A 6 -0.35 14.56 -2.47
CA GLY A 6 -1.45 13.67 -2.13
C GLY A 6 -1.62 13.41 -0.63
N GLY A 7 -2.80 12.89 -0.27
CA GLY A 7 -3.15 12.40 1.06
C GLY A 7 -2.79 10.95 1.30
N ASP A 8 -2.69 10.18 0.22
CA ASP A 8 -2.36 8.77 0.27
C ASP A 8 -0.94 8.49 0.74
N CYS A 9 -0.79 7.41 1.46
CA CYS A 9 0.52 6.85 1.74
C CYS A 9 0.51 5.32 1.71
N TYR A 10 1.64 4.73 1.39
CA TYR A 10 1.92 3.32 1.61
C TYR A 10 3.37 3.16 2.08
N ASP A 11 3.66 2.03 2.72
CA ASP A 11 5.02 1.71 3.12
C ASP A 11 5.21 0.19 3.26
N VAL A 12 6.42 -0.27 2.96
CA VAL A 12 6.87 -1.64 3.23
C VAL A 12 8.17 -1.54 4.01
N ILE A 13 8.11 -1.93 5.28
CA ILE A 13 9.19 -1.74 6.24
C ILE A 13 9.73 -3.11 6.63
N ASP A 14 11.00 -3.36 6.37
CA ASP A 14 11.70 -4.52 6.93
C ASP A 14 11.92 -4.30 8.43
N ILE A 15 11.26 -5.10 9.27
CA ILE A 15 11.39 -5.05 10.72
C ILE A 15 12.27 -6.20 11.28
N GLY A 16 13.01 -6.86 10.38
CA GLY A 16 13.93 -7.95 10.71
C GLY A 16 13.23 -9.28 11.05
N GLU A 17 14.01 -10.35 11.14
CA GLU A 17 13.53 -11.71 11.43
C GLU A 17 12.49 -12.21 10.43
N ASP A 18 12.73 -11.99 9.14
CA ASP A 18 11.84 -12.37 8.03
C ASP A 18 10.44 -11.75 8.14
N ARG A 19 10.32 -10.55 8.73
CA ARG A 19 9.04 -9.86 8.89
C ARG A 19 9.03 -8.51 8.18
N LEU A 20 7.94 -8.28 7.45
CA LEU A 20 7.65 -7.02 6.79
C LEU A 20 6.41 -6.38 7.42
N ALA A 21 6.51 -5.12 7.82
CA ALA A 21 5.33 -4.31 8.07
C ALA A 21 4.86 -3.69 6.75
N ILE A 22 3.58 -3.83 6.41
CA ILE A 22 2.96 -3.35 5.18
C ILE A 22 1.81 -2.45 5.57
N THR A 23 1.79 -1.23 5.04
CA THR A 23 0.80 -0.22 5.38
C THR A 23 0.26 0.48 4.15
N ILE A 24 -0.99 0.91 4.23
CA ILE A 24 -1.62 1.82 3.29
C ILE A 24 -2.62 2.69 4.05
N GLY A 25 -2.80 3.92 3.63
CA GLY A 25 -3.77 4.83 4.25
C GLY A 25 -4.05 6.04 3.41
N ASP A 26 -5.19 6.66 3.67
CA ASP A 26 -5.60 7.91 3.06
C ASP A 26 -6.16 8.86 4.13
N VAL A 27 -5.87 10.16 3.98
CA VAL A 27 -6.32 11.21 4.87
C VAL A 27 -7.52 11.95 4.27
N SER A 28 -8.57 12.11 5.07
CA SER A 28 -9.72 12.92 4.69
C SER A 28 -9.29 14.38 4.43
N GLY A 29 -9.22 14.76 3.16
CA GLY A 29 -8.77 16.08 2.73
C GLY A 29 -7.60 16.00 1.77
N LYS A 30 -7.24 17.15 1.17
CA LYS A 30 -6.26 17.18 0.07
C LYS A 30 -5.28 18.32 0.23
N GLY A 31 -4.11 18.15 -0.38
CA GLY A 31 -3.06 19.18 -0.43
C GLY A 31 -2.13 19.15 0.76
N THR A 32 -1.40 20.24 0.97
CA THR A 32 -0.27 20.31 1.91
C THR A 32 -0.59 19.91 3.36
N PRO A 33 -1.74 20.33 3.97
CA PRO A 33 -2.03 19.93 5.34
C PRO A 33 -2.20 18.41 5.49
N ALA A 34 -2.91 17.77 4.56
CA ALA A 34 -3.11 16.32 4.52
C ALA A 34 -1.77 15.58 4.40
N ALA A 35 -0.93 16.02 3.47
CA ALA A 35 0.38 15.43 3.26
C ALA A 35 1.33 15.56 4.47
N ILE A 36 1.31 16.71 5.17
CA ILE A 36 2.11 16.88 6.39
C ILE A 36 1.63 15.94 7.49
N LEU A 37 0.31 15.83 7.67
CA LEU A 37 -0.26 14.91 8.65
C LEU A 37 0.13 13.47 8.33
N MET A 38 -0.03 13.05 7.07
CA MET A 38 0.32 11.71 6.63
C MET A 38 1.82 11.41 6.80
N ALA A 39 2.69 12.38 6.51
CA ALA A 39 4.14 12.22 6.75
C ALA A 39 4.46 11.99 8.23
N ASN A 40 3.77 12.68 9.16
CA ASN A 40 3.92 12.45 10.59
C ASN A 40 3.43 11.07 11.00
N VAL A 41 2.30 10.61 10.45
CA VAL A 41 1.77 9.26 10.69
C VAL A 41 2.75 8.22 10.20
N GLN A 42 3.25 8.35 8.99
CA GLN A 42 4.21 7.41 8.39
C GLN A 42 5.49 7.32 9.23
N ALA A 43 6.02 8.46 9.69
CA ALA A 43 7.21 8.48 10.56
C ALA A 43 6.94 7.76 11.89
N ALA A 44 5.78 8.00 12.53
CA ALA A 44 5.38 7.34 13.77
C ALA A 44 5.23 5.82 13.56
N VAL A 45 4.56 5.41 12.49
CA VAL A 45 4.37 4.00 12.14
C VAL A 45 5.70 3.29 11.94
N ARG A 46 6.66 3.88 11.23
CA ARG A 46 8.01 3.30 11.05
C ARG A 46 8.69 3.05 12.39
N VAL A 47 8.79 4.05 13.24
CA VAL A 47 9.44 3.94 14.56
C VAL A 47 8.79 2.88 15.43
N LEU A 48 7.45 2.83 15.45
CA LEU A 48 6.69 1.86 16.25
C LEU A 48 6.82 0.44 15.70
N SER A 49 6.88 0.28 14.37
CA SER A 49 7.07 -1.02 13.69
C SER A 49 8.45 -1.58 13.99
N GLU A 50 9.51 -0.79 13.86
CA GLU A 50 10.89 -1.17 14.19
C GLU A 50 11.03 -1.55 15.68
N SER A 51 10.27 -0.89 16.56
CA SER A 51 10.19 -1.21 17.99
C SER A 51 9.33 -2.43 18.30
N ARG A 52 8.74 -3.07 17.28
CA ARG A 52 7.89 -4.28 17.37
C ARG A 52 6.71 -4.14 18.31
N VAL A 53 6.13 -2.95 18.33
CA VAL A 53 4.89 -2.70 19.08
C VAL A 53 3.77 -3.55 18.46
N PRO A 54 2.93 -4.24 19.26
CA PRO A 54 1.79 -5.01 18.75
C PRO A 54 0.86 -4.16 17.87
N ALA A 55 0.33 -4.72 16.79
CA ALA A 55 -0.42 -3.98 15.77
C ALA A 55 -1.57 -3.12 16.33
N ALA A 56 -2.41 -3.67 17.22
CA ALA A 56 -3.51 -2.91 17.83
C ALA A 56 -3.00 -1.75 18.72
N GLU A 57 -1.92 -1.97 19.46
CA GLU A 57 -1.31 -0.94 20.29
C GLU A 57 -0.66 0.15 19.42
N LEU A 58 -0.01 -0.24 18.31
CA LEU A 58 0.56 0.69 17.34
C LEU A 58 -0.51 1.63 16.81
N ILE A 59 -1.61 1.07 16.28
CA ILE A 59 -2.72 1.87 15.75
C ILE A 59 -3.36 2.74 16.83
N THR A 60 -3.53 2.24 18.05
CA THR A 60 -4.03 3.04 19.18
C THR A 60 -3.13 4.24 19.48
N ARG A 61 -1.80 4.07 19.45
CA ARG A 61 -0.84 5.17 19.67
C ARG A 61 -0.90 6.19 18.53
N VAL A 62 -0.96 5.72 17.28
CA VAL A 62 -1.12 6.59 16.11
C VAL A 62 -2.44 7.35 16.15
N ASN A 63 -3.54 6.69 16.52
CA ASN A 63 -4.85 7.34 16.70
C ASN A 63 -4.81 8.49 17.70
N ARG A 64 -4.18 8.30 18.86
CA ARG A 64 -4.02 9.35 19.86
C ARG A 64 -3.18 10.52 19.37
N LEU A 65 -2.12 10.22 18.60
CA LEU A 65 -1.27 11.24 17.99
C LEU A 65 -2.08 12.08 17.02
N VAL A 66 -2.80 11.45 16.09
CA VAL A 66 -3.61 12.16 15.08
C VAL A 66 -4.70 12.99 15.76
N HIS A 67 -5.48 12.39 16.66
CA HIS A 67 -6.56 13.10 17.39
C HIS A 67 -6.05 14.33 18.17
N GLY A 68 -4.82 14.32 18.64
CA GLY A 68 -4.21 15.46 19.34
C GLY A 68 -3.78 16.61 18.42
N TYR A 69 -3.67 16.39 17.12
CA TYR A 69 -3.20 17.38 16.13
C TYR A 69 -4.25 17.83 15.12
N THR A 70 -5.41 17.19 15.10
CA THR A 70 -6.45 17.45 14.09
C THR A 70 -7.64 18.14 14.73
N GLU A 71 -8.28 19.02 13.95
CA GLU A 71 -9.62 19.51 14.25
C GLU A 71 -10.66 18.39 13.97
N ASP A 72 -11.85 18.49 14.57
CA ASP A 72 -12.90 17.45 14.63
C ASP A 72 -13.36 16.85 13.27
N SER A 73 -12.84 17.34 12.14
CA SER A 73 -13.25 16.93 10.79
C SER A 73 -12.20 16.13 10.01
N VAL A 74 -10.98 15.97 10.53
CA VAL A 74 -9.89 15.28 9.83
C VAL A 74 -9.71 13.88 10.42
N PHE A 75 -9.79 12.87 9.56
CA PHE A 75 -9.56 11.48 9.92
C PHE A 75 -8.68 10.80 8.87
N ILE A 76 -8.17 9.64 9.22
CA ILE A 76 -7.34 8.83 8.33
C ILE A 76 -7.91 7.43 8.29
N THR A 77 -8.14 6.92 7.09
CA THR A 77 -8.34 5.49 6.87
C THR A 77 -6.97 4.82 6.82
N PHE A 78 -6.76 3.75 7.58
CA PHE A 78 -5.44 3.16 7.68
C PHE A 78 -5.48 1.65 7.84
N PHE A 79 -4.65 0.96 7.06
CA PHE A 79 -4.40 -0.46 7.23
C PHE A 79 -2.94 -0.67 7.63
N TYR A 80 -2.73 -1.49 8.63
CA TYR A 80 -1.42 -1.90 9.11
C TYR A 80 -1.36 -3.42 9.21
N SER A 81 -0.31 -4.03 8.69
CA SER A 81 -0.09 -5.46 8.83
C SER A 81 1.39 -5.80 9.05
N VAL A 82 1.62 -6.95 9.65
CA VAL A 82 2.94 -7.58 9.76
C VAL A 82 2.84 -8.97 9.12
N LEU A 83 3.63 -9.19 8.09
CA LEU A 83 3.78 -10.45 7.38
C LEU A 83 5.08 -11.12 7.80
N ASP A 84 5.01 -12.36 8.32
CA ASP A 84 6.16 -13.26 8.41
C ASP A 84 6.34 -13.91 7.04
N THR A 85 7.43 -13.57 6.35
CA THR A 85 7.66 -14.01 4.96
C THR A 85 8.03 -15.49 4.87
N ARG A 86 8.47 -16.08 5.97
CA ARG A 86 8.84 -17.49 6.02
C ARG A 86 7.63 -18.41 6.24
N THR A 87 6.67 -17.98 7.07
CA THR A 87 5.48 -18.78 7.40
C THR A 87 4.23 -18.35 6.62
N GLY A 88 4.23 -17.14 6.06
CA GLY A 88 3.06 -16.51 5.46
C GLY A 88 2.04 -16.00 6.48
N GLU A 89 2.32 -16.09 7.79
CA GLU A 89 1.42 -15.54 8.79
C GLU A 89 1.32 -14.02 8.67
N LEU A 90 0.09 -13.52 8.56
CA LEU A 90 -0.26 -12.11 8.51
C LEU A 90 -1.07 -11.73 9.73
N VAL A 91 -0.56 -10.76 10.49
CA VAL A 91 -1.29 -10.11 11.59
C VAL A 91 -1.62 -8.70 11.16
N TYR A 92 -2.89 -8.26 11.27
CA TYR A 92 -3.29 -6.96 10.74
C TYR A 92 -4.33 -6.25 11.61
N VAL A 93 -4.46 -4.95 11.36
CA VAL A 93 -5.54 -4.07 11.86
C VAL A 93 -6.00 -3.19 10.72
N ASN A 94 -7.29 -3.19 10.45
CA ASN A 94 -7.94 -2.27 9.51
C ASN A 94 -8.64 -1.16 10.30
N ALA A 95 -8.13 0.05 10.23
CA ALA A 95 -8.72 1.23 10.85
C ALA A 95 -9.57 2.00 9.82
N GLY A 96 -10.66 1.37 9.36
CA GLY A 96 -11.65 1.96 8.44
C GLY A 96 -11.17 2.18 7.01
N HIS A 97 -10.08 1.52 6.59
CA HIS A 97 -9.60 1.55 5.22
C HIS A 97 -10.36 0.55 4.34
N ASN A 98 -10.38 0.77 3.02
CA ASN A 98 -10.88 -0.20 2.03
C ASN A 98 -10.25 -1.56 2.32
N PRO A 99 -11.06 -2.61 2.61
CA PRO A 99 -10.49 -3.88 3.04
C PRO A 99 -9.52 -4.46 2.02
N PRO A 100 -8.22 -4.62 2.35
CA PRO A 100 -7.31 -5.34 1.49
C PRO A 100 -7.80 -6.76 1.22
N CYS A 101 -7.43 -7.30 0.07
CA CYS A 101 -7.88 -8.60 -0.38
C CYS A 101 -6.69 -9.56 -0.51
N ILE A 102 -6.81 -10.77 0.05
CA ILE A 102 -5.96 -11.88 -0.33
C ILE A 102 -6.63 -12.59 -1.51
N LEU A 103 -6.06 -12.40 -2.70
CA LEU A 103 -6.43 -13.17 -3.88
C LEU A 103 -5.71 -14.51 -3.83
N ARG A 104 -6.47 -15.56 -3.59
CA ARG A 104 -5.96 -16.93 -3.50
C ARG A 104 -5.52 -17.48 -4.85
N ALA A 105 -4.57 -18.39 -4.85
CA ALA A 105 -4.11 -19.06 -6.07
C ALA A 105 -5.25 -19.73 -6.86
N ASP A 106 -6.33 -20.18 -6.17
CA ASP A 106 -7.54 -20.76 -6.77
C ASP A 106 -8.58 -19.73 -7.25
N GLY A 107 -8.31 -18.42 -7.03
CA GLY A 107 -9.19 -17.31 -7.42
C GLY A 107 -10.21 -16.89 -6.37
N ARG A 108 -10.27 -17.55 -5.21
CA ARG A 108 -11.07 -17.06 -4.07
C ARG A 108 -10.47 -15.77 -3.51
N ARG A 109 -11.28 -15.02 -2.77
CA ARG A 109 -10.87 -13.77 -2.15
C ARG A 109 -11.24 -13.79 -0.68
N ASP A 110 -10.29 -13.36 0.14
CA ASP A 110 -10.50 -13.17 1.58
C ASP A 110 -10.21 -11.70 1.89
N TYR A 111 -11.21 -10.98 2.40
CA TYR A 111 -11.08 -9.56 2.74
C TYR A 111 -10.60 -9.38 4.17
N LEU A 112 -9.70 -8.41 4.37
CA LEU A 112 -9.06 -8.12 5.64
C LEU A 112 -9.74 -6.89 6.29
N ASP A 113 -10.88 -7.12 6.92
CA ASP A 113 -11.78 -6.09 7.45
C ASP A 113 -11.72 -5.90 8.98
N ARG A 114 -11.02 -6.80 9.72
CA ARG A 114 -10.94 -6.68 11.18
C ARG A 114 -10.10 -5.50 11.61
N GLY A 115 -10.61 -4.78 12.61
CA GLY A 115 -9.92 -3.61 13.18
C GLY A 115 -10.83 -2.71 13.99
N GLY A 116 -11.12 -1.51 13.51
CA GLY A 116 -11.91 -0.53 14.25
C GLY A 116 -12.23 0.71 13.43
N LEU A 117 -12.56 1.79 14.13
CA LEU A 117 -12.88 3.07 13.50
C LEU A 117 -11.64 3.69 12.84
N VAL A 118 -11.88 4.59 11.88
CA VAL A 118 -10.85 5.45 11.28
C VAL A 118 -10.05 6.18 12.37
N ILE A 119 -8.80 6.46 12.07
CA ILE A 119 -7.88 7.15 12.96
C ILE A 119 -8.24 8.64 13.07
N GLY A 120 -8.19 9.21 14.29
CA GLY A 120 -8.36 10.64 14.54
C GLY A 120 -9.74 11.06 15.06
N VAL A 121 -10.79 10.25 14.83
CA VAL A 121 -12.18 10.61 15.20
C VAL A 121 -12.41 10.46 16.71
N MET A 122 -12.01 9.35 17.32
CA MET A 122 -12.24 9.07 18.72
C MET A 122 -10.92 8.71 19.46
N PRO A 123 -10.54 9.43 20.50
CA PRO A 123 -9.22 9.27 21.15
C PRO A 123 -9.01 7.89 21.81
N ASN A 124 -10.09 7.25 22.20
CA ASN A 124 -10.07 5.96 22.90
C ASN A 124 -10.64 4.82 22.07
N SER A 125 -10.49 4.89 20.72
CA SER A 125 -10.88 3.78 19.85
C SER A 125 -10.10 2.51 20.21
N GLU A 126 -10.82 1.40 20.29
CA GLU A 126 -10.25 0.06 20.41
C GLU A 126 -10.13 -0.57 19.05
N TYR A 127 -9.06 -1.34 18.82
CA TYR A 127 -8.79 -1.99 17.55
C TYR A 127 -8.62 -3.50 17.74
N GLU A 128 -9.38 -4.27 16.98
CA GLU A 128 -9.28 -5.72 16.93
C GLU A 128 -8.17 -6.15 15.98
N VAL A 129 -7.46 -7.21 16.37
CA VAL A 129 -6.42 -7.82 15.52
C VAL A 129 -7.05 -8.91 14.65
N GLY A 130 -6.88 -8.78 13.35
CA GLY A 130 -7.15 -9.84 12.39
C GLY A 130 -5.91 -10.71 12.16
N ARG A 131 -6.14 -11.95 11.73
CA ARG A 131 -5.10 -12.90 11.33
C ARG A 131 -5.50 -13.60 10.06
N ALA A 132 -4.52 -13.79 9.18
CA ALA A 132 -4.66 -14.54 7.95
C ALA A 132 -3.35 -15.27 7.65
N THR A 133 -3.34 -16.12 6.66
CA THR A 133 -2.12 -16.76 6.17
C THR A 133 -2.08 -16.63 4.66
N LEU A 134 -0.98 -16.15 4.11
CA LEU A 134 -0.68 -16.17 2.69
C LEU A 134 0.07 -17.46 2.37
N HIS A 135 -0.39 -18.17 1.36
CA HIS A 135 0.30 -19.36 0.83
C HIS A 135 1.01 -19.00 -0.47
N THR A 136 1.96 -19.82 -0.87
CA THR A 136 2.61 -19.68 -2.18
C THR A 136 1.57 -19.59 -3.31
N GLY A 137 1.69 -18.57 -4.14
CA GLY A 137 0.75 -18.27 -5.22
C GLY A 137 -0.41 -17.36 -4.83
N ASP A 138 -0.53 -16.98 -3.55
CA ASP A 138 -1.49 -15.95 -3.12
C ASP A 138 -0.91 -14.54 -3.32
N ASP A 139 -1.80 -13.58 -3.57
CA ASP A 139 -1.48 -12.16 -3.68
C ASP A 139 -2.19 -11.37 -2.58
N LEU A 140 -1.47 -10.56 -1.82
CA LEU A 140 -2.07 -9.55 -0.95
C LEU A 140 -2.16 -8.25 -1.75
N VAL A 141 -3.39 -7.76 -1.97
CA VAL A 141 -3.70 -6.55 -2.73
C VAL A 141 -4.28 -5.50 -1.81
N LEU A 142 -3.62 -4.34 -1.75
CA LEU A 142 -4.06 -3.16 -1.01
C LEU A 142 -4.27 -2.03 -2.02
N TYR A 143 -5.30 -1.20 -1.81
CA TYR A 143 -5.57 -0.04 -2.68
C TYR A 143 -6.37 1.03 -1.95
N THR A 144 -6.21 2.29 -2.36
CA THR A 144 -7.04 3.40 -1.90
C THR A 144 -8.29 3.54 -2.77
N ASP A 145 -9.31 4.24 -2.26
CA ASP A 145 -10.60 4.43 -2.92
C ASP A 145 -10.49 5.07 -4.31
N GLY A 146 -9.48 5.93 -4.53
CA GLY A 146 -9.23 6.50 -5.85
C GLY A 146 -9.08 5.47 -6.99
N VAL A 147 -8.72 4.21 -6.67
CA VAL A 147 -8.66 3.11 -7.66
C VAL A 147 -10.06 2.71 -8.12
N THR A 148 -11.02 2.63 -7.21
CA THR A 148 -12.39 2.20 -7.50
C THR A 148 -13.33 3.36 -7.82
N GLU A 149 -13.02 4.56 -7.34
CA GLU A 149 -13.80 5.78 -7.55
C GLU A 149 -13.35 6.61 -8.76
N ALA A 150 -12.37 6.14 -9.53
CA ALA A 150 -12.00 6.76 -10.79
C ALA A 150 -13.22 6.86 -11.72
N GLU A 151 -13.57 8.08 -12.14
CA GLU A 151 -14.77 8.36 -12.94
C GLU A 151 -14.47 8.43 -14.44
N ASN A 152 -15.45 8.00 -15.24
CA ASN A 152 -15.48 8.23 -16.69
C ASN A 152 -16.21 9.55 -17.02
N PRO A 153 -16.25 10.02 -18.29
CA PRO A 153 -16.97 11.23 -18.68
C PRO A 153 -18.47 11.23 -18.41
N GLU A 154 -19.07 10.06 -18.20
CA GLU A 154 -20.47 9.86 -17.83
C GLU A 154 -20.70 9.88 -16.31
N ASN A 155 -19.67 10.14 -15.50
CA ASN A 155 -19.65 10.08 -14.03
C ASN A 155 -19.97 8.68 -13.47
N GLU A 156 -19.65 7.63 -14.20
CA GLU A 156 -19.67 6.26 -13.66
C GLU A 156 -18.32 5.96 -13.01
N MET A 157 -18.34 5.31 -11.84
CA MET A 157 -17.14 4.86 -11.17
C MET A 157 -16.58 3.58 -11.81
N PHE A 158 -15.27 3.40 -11.77
CA PHE A 158 -14.59 2.18 -12.19
C PHE A 158 -15.13 0.96 -11.44
N GLY A 159 -15.21 1.06 -10.11
CA GLY A 159 -15.87 0.13 -9.22
C GLY A 159 -15.04 -1.12 -8.86
N GLU A 160 -15.41 -1.73 -7.76
CA GLU A 160 -14.73 -2.93 -7.23
C GLU A 160 -14.86 -4.14 -8.17
N GLU A 161 -16.01 -4.29 -8.84
CA GLU A 161 -16.25 -5.44 -9.73
C GLU A 161 -15.25 -5.50 -10.89
N ARG A 162 -14.97 -4.35 -11.54
CA ARG A 162 -13.97 -4.28 -12.61
C ARG A 162 -12.57 -4.57 -12.10
N LEU A 163 -12.21 -4.02 -10.94
CA LEU A 163 -10.94 -4.30 -10.27
C LEU A 163 -10.78 -5.80 -10.01
N GLU A 164 -11.76 -6.42 -9.38
CA GLU A 164 -11.75 -7.84 -9.05
C GLU A 164 -11.64 -8.75 -10.28
N GLN A 165 -12.34 -8.41 -11.35
CA GLN A 165 -12.24 -9.14 -12.62
C GLN A 165 -10.83 -9.07 -13.21
N LEU A 166 -10.19 -7.90 -13.16
CA LEU A 166 -8.81 -7.71 -13.63
C LEU A 166 -7.81 -8.51 -12.79
N LEU A 167 -7.89 -8.41 -11.46
CA LEU A 167 -7.04 -9.15 -10.55
C LEU A 167 -7.16 -10.66 -10.77
N THR A 168 -8.40 -11.18 -10.85
CA THR A 168 -8.65 -12.60 -11.09
C THR A 168 -8.12 -13.06 -12.44
N LYS A 169 -8.33 -12.27 -13.49
CA LYS A 169 -7.88 -12.58 -14.85
C LYS A 169 -6.36 -12.65 -14.95
N HIS A 170 -5.67 -11.81 -14.19
CA HIS A 170 -4.22 -11.65 -14.28
C HIS A 170 -3.45 -12.22 -13.08
N ARG A 171 -4.09 -12.99 -12.19
CA ARG A 171 -3.49 -13.53 -10.95
C ARG A 171 -2.18 -14.29 -11.12
N HIS A 172 -1.90 -14.82 -12.31
CA HIS A 172 -0.66 -15.55 -12.60
C HIS A 172 0.45 -14.66 -13.17
N ALA A 173 0.17 -13.38 -13.43
CA ALA A 173 1.17 -12.42 -13.87
C ALA A 173 2.04 -11.95 -12.69
N SER A 174 3.15 -11.29 -12.96
CA SER A 174 3.95 -10.64 -11.91
C SER A 174 3.15 -9.51 -11.24
N ALA A 175 3.52 -9.13 -10.01
CA ALA A 175 2.89 -8.01 -9.30
C ALA A 175 2.91 -6.74 -10.15
N ARG A 176 4.03 -6.44 -10.78
CA ARG A 176 4.20 -5.30 -11.67
C ARG A 176 3.27 -5.34 -12.89
N GLU A 177 3.14 -6.48 -13.55
CA GLU A 177 2.23 -6.62 -14.69
C GLU A 177 0.77 -6.45 -14.29
N ILE A 178 0.36 -6.95 -13.12
CA ILE A 178 -1.00 -6.75 -12.59
C ILE A 178 -1.25 -5.26 -12.38
N GLU A 179 -0.33 -4.58 -11.70
CA GLU A 179 -0.39 -3.14 -11.42
C GLU A 179 -0.50 -2.32 -12.72
N GLU A 180 0.38 -2.57 -13.70
CA GLU A 180 0.37 -1.89 -15.00
C GLU A 180 -0.96 -2.09 -15.76
N ARG A 181 -1.55 -3.29 -15.68
CA ARG A 181 -2.84 -3.60 -16.31
C ARG A 181 -4.01 -2.90 -15.63
N VAL A 182 -4.02 -2.87 -14.29
CA VAL A 182 -5.04 -2.15 -13.52
C VAL A 182 -4.97 -0.67 -13.84
N TYR A 183 -3.77 -0.07 -13.78
CA TYR A 183 -3.57 1.33 -14.12
C TYR A 183 -4.03 1.68 -15.54
N THR A 184 -3.62 0.88 -16.52
CA THR A 184 -4.02 1.08 -17.93
C THR A 184 -5.53 0.98 -18.09
N SER A 185 -6.17 0.00 -17.43
CA SER A 185 -7.61 -0.16 -17.48
C SER A 185 -8.38 1.01 -16.85
N ILE A 186 -7.89 1.55 -15.72
CA ILE A 186 -8.46 2.75 -15.11
C ILE A 186 -8.31 3.95 -16.05
N LYS A 187 -7.14 4.14 -16.63
CA LYS A 187 -6.86 5.24 -17.55
C LYS A 187 -7.74 5.18 -18.82
N ASP A 188 -7.90 3.99 -19.37
CA ASP A 188 -8.76 3.77 -20.55
C ASP A 188 -10.23 4.01 -20.21
N PHE A 189 -10.67 3.58 -19.03
CA PHE A 189 -12.03 3.82 -18.52
C PHE A 189 -12.31 5.31 -18.28
N ALA A 190 -11.35 6.02 -17.68
CA ALA A 190 -11.48 7.46 -17.43
C ALA A 190 -11.53 8.27 -18.74
N ALA A 191 -11.05 7.74 -19.88
CA ALA A 191 -11.16 8.34 -21.21
C ALA A 191 -10.80 9.84 -21.27
N GLY A 192 -9.85 10.27 -20.41
CA GLY A 192 -9.41 11.67 -20.33
C GLY A 192 -10.17 12.52 -19.32
N ALA A 193 -11.10 11.98 -18.54
CA ALA A 193 -11.67 12.67 -17.38
C ALA A 193 -10.54 13.03 -16.38
N SER A 194 -10.73 14.13 -15.66
CA SER A 194 -9.73 14.58 -14.68
C SER A 194 -9.72 13.63 -13.49
N GLN A 195 -8.53 13.20 -13.08
CA GLN A 195 -8.33 12.43 -11.85
C GLN A 195 -8.78 13.26 -10.64
N THR A 196 -9.73 12.73 -9.88
CA THR A 196 -10.34 13.41 -8.73
C THR A 196 -9.61 13.08 -7.43
N ASP A 197 -9.00 11.89 -7.32
CA ASP A 197 -8.26 11.45 -6.15
C ASP A 197 -6.93 10.75 -6.50
N ASP A 198 -6.12 10.50 -5.47
CA ASP A 198 -4.86 9.77 -5.61
C ASP A 198 -5.14 8.29 -5.91
N LEU A 199 -4.30 7.70 -6.75
CA LEU A 199 -4.38 6.27 -7.10
C LEU A 199 -3.20 5.57 -6.45
N THR A 200 -3.45 4.77 -5.43
CA THR A 200 -2.42 4.01 -4.73
C THR A 200 -2.79 2.53 -4.70
N MET A 201 -1.85 1.68 -5.10
CA MET A 201 -1.99 0.23 -5.04
C MET A 201 -0.67 -0.42 -4.62
N VAL A 202 -0.78 -1.46 -3.80
CA VAL A 202 0.35 -2.31 -3.39
C VAL A 202 -0.04 -3.76 -3.61
N ILE A 203 0.82 -4.52 -4.27
CA ILE A 203 0.63 -5.96 -4.50
C ILE A 203 1.85 -6.71 -3.96
N VAL A 204 1.59 -7.63 -3.03
CA VAL A 204 2.62 -8.52 -2.46
C VAL A 204 2.29 -9.94 -2.88
N LYS A 205 3.19 -10.58 -3.64
CA LYS A 205 3.05 -11.97 -4.09
C LYS A 205 3.86 -12.89 -3.21
N MET A 206 3.23 -13.97 -2.74
CA MET A 206 3.94 -15.06 -2.09
C MET A 206 4.46 -16.04 -3.13
N THR A 207 5.78 -16.01 -3.35
CA THR A 207 6.46 -16.93 -4.28
C THR A 207 7.17 -18.07 -3.52
N SER A 208 7.35 -19.21 -4.17
CA SER A 208 8.25 -20.25 -3.64
C SER A 208 9.70 -19.81 -3.78
N ASP A 209 10.57 -20.27 -2.90
CA ASP A 209 12.04 -20.02 -2.89
C ASP A 209 12.81 -20.50 -4.15
N SER A 210 12.12 -20.88 -5.23
CA SER A 210 12.78 -21.21 -6.49
C SER A 210 13.20 -19.91 -7.19
N ALA A 211 14.47 -19.59 -7.05
CA ALA A 211 15.18 -18.53 -7.75
C ALA A 211 14.75 -18.40 -9.22
N ASP A 212 13.97 -17.39 -9.55
CA ASP A 212 14.04 -16.79 -10.86
C ASP A 212 15.03 -15.63 -10.74
N GLU A 213 16.29 -15.94 -11.07
CA GLU A 213 17.31 -14.97 -11.42
C GLU A 213 16.85 -14.26 -12.70
N ASP A 214 16.06 -13.23 -12.57
CA ASP A 214 15.92 -12.26 -13.63
C ASP A 214 17.15 -11.35 -13.60
N THR A 215 18.18 -11.82 -14.33
CA THR A 215 19.41 -11.08 -14.60
C THR A 215 19.09 -9.83 -15.40
N ALA A 216 18.71 -8.77 -14.71
CA ALA A 216 18.86 -7.42 -15.26
C ALA A 216 20.34 -7.06 -15.23
N GLU A 217 21.01 -7.20 -16.37
CA GLU A 217 22.35 -6.69 -16.64
C GLU A 217 22.43 -5.20 -16.27
N ALA A 218 23.10 -4.92 -15.15
CA ALA A 218 23.44 -3.55 -14.77
C ALA A 218 24.61 -3.08 -15.65
N PRO A 219 24.58 -1.86 -16.21
CA PRO A 219 25.74 -1.29 -16.90
C PRO A 219 26.89 -1.05 -15.92
N ASP A 220 28.04 -1.48 -16.35
CA ASP A 220 29.35 -1.42 -15.73
C ASP A 220 29.69 -0.04 -15.09
N SER A 221 30.01 -0.03 -13.81
CA SER A 221 30.63 1.10 -13.13
C SER A 221 31.71 0.61 -12.13
N PRO A 222 32.83 1.31 -11.98
CA PRO A 222 34.09 0.75 -11.52
C PRO A 222 34.17 0.48 -10.02
N ARG A 223 34.81 -0.62 -9.68
CA ARG A 223 35.11 -1.14 -8.33
C ARG A 223 35.81 -0.13 -7.43
N MET A 224 35.27 0.09 -6.25
CA MET A 224 36.05 0.40 -5.06
C MET A 224 35.84 -0.70 -4.01
N ALA A 225 36.94 -1.22 -3.50
CA ALA A 225 36.95 -2.36 -2.57
C ALA A 225 36.87 -1.90 -1.11
N LYS A 226 36.21 -2.68 -0.28
CA LYS A 226 36.55 -3.23 1.05
C LYS A 226 35.41 -3.17 2.06
N GLY A 227 35.19 -4.32 2.73
CA GLY A 227 34.60 -4.43 4.06
C GLY A 227 33.37 -5.35 4.11
N GLY A 228 33.58 -6.64 4.35
CA GLY A 228 32.53 -7.63 4.44
C GLY A 228 31.84 -7.63 5.81
N SER A 229 30.57 -8.00 5.79
CA SER A 229 29.87 -8.67 6.89
C SER A 229 28.78 -9.57 6.31
N PRO A 230 28.47 -10.71 6.92
CA PRO A 230 27.71 -11.77 6.25
C PRO A 230 26.23 -11.46 6.17
N ALA A 231 25.66 -11.70 4.98
CA ALA A 231 24.26 -11.54 4.68
C ALA A 231 23.40 -12.62 5.35
N ALA A 232 22.36 -12.21 6.05
CA ALA A 232 21.24 -13.06 6.40
C ALA A 232 20.44 -13.38 5.12
N ARG A 233 20.18 -14.66 4.90
CA ARG A 233 19.39 -15.16 3.75
C ARG A 233 17.92 -15.20 4.15
N GLY A 234 17.15 -14.23 3.70
CA GLY A 234 15.68 -14.25 3.76
C GLY A 234 15.12 -14.35 2.35
N ALA A 235 14.02 -15.08 2.18
CA ALA A 235 13.34 -15.23 0.91
C ALA A 235 12.84 -13.87 0.38
N PRO A 236 12.88 -13.62 -0.95
CA PRO A 236 12.44 -12.33 -1.48
C PRO A 236 10.91 -12.27 -1.57
N ALA A 237 10.31 -11.35 -0.80
CA ALA A 237 9.00 -10.83 -1.13
C ALA A 237 9.20 -9.76 -2.23
N THR A 238 8.71 -10.01 -3.44
CA THR A 238 8.72 -9.01 -4.50
C THR A 238 7.45 -8.17 -4.40
N GLY A 239 7.59 -6.94 -3.93
CA GLY A 239 6.53 -5.93 -3.96
C GLY A 239 6.71 -5.02 -5.16
N ALA A 240 5.69 -4.86 -6.00
CA ALA A 240 5.64 -3.79 -6.96
C ALA A 240 4.96 -2.59 -6.31
N LEU A 241 5.61 -1.46 -6.35
CA LEU A 241 5.18 -0.23 -5.69
C LEU A 241 4.94 0.82 -6.77
N TRP A 242 3.71 1.29 -6.85
CA TRP A 242 3.36 2.37 -7.76
C TRP A 242 3.32 3.70 -7.01
N GLY A 243 4.25 4.58 -7.36
CA GLY A 243 4.29 5.96 -6.89
C GLY A 243 3.80 6.92 -7.98
N PRO A 244 3.53 8.19 -7.65
CA PRO A 244 3.00 9.15 -8.59
C PRO A 244 3.88 9.29 -9.84
N ALA A 245 3.27 9.12 -11.01
CA ALA A 245 3.94 9.38 -12.29
C ALA A 245 4.35 10.86 -12.36
N THR A 246 5.66 11.13 -12.45
CA THR A 246 6.15 12.48 -12.71
C THR A 246 5.79 12.86 -14.14
N ALA A 247 4.85 13.78 -14.31
CA ALA A 247 4.63 14.42 -15.59
C ALA A 247 5.85 15.29 -15.95
N ASN A 248 6.63 14.85 -16.92
CA ASN A 248 7.62 15.67 -17.59
C ASN A 248 6.90 16.72 -18.44
N GLY A 249 6.63 17.87 -17.86
CA GLY A 249 6.24 19.09 -18.56
C GLY A 249 7.43 20.02 -18.62
N SER A 250 8.00 20.22 -19.79
CA SER A 250 9.04 21.24 -20.05
C SER A 250 8.50 22.64 -19.73
N PRO A 251 9.27 23.55 -19.11
CA PRO A 251 8.83 24.91 -18.91
C PRO A 251 8.92 25.67 -20.23
N GLU A 252 7.78 26.08 -20.79
CA GLU A 252 7.75 27.16 -21.76
C GLU A 252 8.01 28.49 -21.05
N GLN A 253 9.02 29.18 -21.54
CA GLN A 253 9.33 30.57 -21.17
C GLN A 253 8.20 31.47 -21.66
N VAL A 254 7.64 32.26 -20.79
CA VAL A 254 6.85 33.45 -21.17
C VAL A 254 7.54 34.69 -20.59
N ASN A 255 7.80 35.62 -21.48
CA ASN A 255 8.32 36.97 -21.25
C ASN A 255 7.53 37.74 -20.19
#